data_b3e40d53821f6ae2b40957a7207f42c0
#
_entry.id   b3e40d53821f6ae2b40957a7207f42c0
#
_cell.length_a   1.000
_cell.length_b   1.000
_cell.length_c   1.000
_cell.angle_alpha   90.00
_cell.angle_beta   90.00
_cell.angle_gamma   90.00
#
_symmetry.space_group_name_H-M   'P 1'
#
loop_
_entity.id
_entity.type
_entity.pdbx_description
1 polymer ?
#
loop_
_entity_poly.entity_id
_entity_poly.type
_entity_poly.pdbx_seq_one_letter_code
_entity_poly.pdbx_strand_id
1 'polypeptide(L)'
;MIYNSIIETIGNTPMIRLNKLSLGIKGEVLVKVEYFNPGNSMKDRMAIKMVEDAEKAGLLKPGGTLIEGTSGNTGMGLALAAVAKGYKCIFTMADKQSKEKIDILRAVGAEVVVCPTNVTPEDPRSYYSVARRLNKEIPNSFYPNQYDNLSNAQAHYETTGPEIWKDTDGRITHYAAGVGTGGSMCGTAKFLKEQNPNLITVGLDTYGSVFKKYKETGIFDEKEIYPYLTEGIGEDILPKNVDFSLIDHFIKVTDKDAAVMTRRLAREEGLFVGWSCGSAVHGALEYAKEHLKEGDVLVIILPDHGTRYLGKVYNDEWMRNHGFLEDKTYATARDIIAQRSGAYQLLSVNKADTVKEAIGLMNGKSISQIPVLDGEEVVGSLTDNKLLAKIIDNPLLKDATVAEVMEGSMKFVALDSTLDVLSSMVEKEKAVLVRDTLDNIHIITKHDILEAFSK
;
A
#
# COMPACT_ATOMS: atom_id res chain seq x y z
N MET A 1 10.78 29.48 15.27
CA MET A 1 9.60 29.40 16.17
C MET A 1 9.94 28.37 17.23
N ILE A 2 9.65 28.61 18.50
CA ILE A 2 9.91 27.67 19.62
C ILE A 2 8.55 27.31 20.23
N TYR A 3 8.26 26.02 20.34
CA TYR A 3 7.05 25.50 20.98
C TYR A 3 7.40 24.92 22.36
N ASN A 4 6.47 25.01 23.31
CA ASN A 4 6.67 24.49 24.68
C ASN A 4 6.24 23.01 24.76
N SER A 5 5.40 22.54 23.85
CA SER A 5 4.91 21.18 23.81
C SER A 5 4.65 20.73 22.38
N ILE A 6 4.76 19.42 22.15
CA ILE A 6 4.47 18.80 20.84
C ILE A 6 3.03 19.03 20.39
N ILE A 7 2.07 19.15 21.30
CA ILE A 7 0.66 19.40 20.98
C ILE A 7 0.41 20.78 20.38
N GLU A 8 1.30 21.77 20.62
CA GLU A 8 1.20 23.09 20.02
C GLU A 8 1.54 23.08 18.51
N THR A 9 2.12 22.01 18.01
CA THR A 9 2.43 21.81 16.58
C THR A 9 1.29 21.19 15.79
N ILE A 10 0.18 20.85 16.45
CA ILE A 10 -1.00 20.26 15.80
C ILE A 10 -1.69 21.34 14.96
N GLY A 11 -2.03 20.99 13.73
CA GLY A 11 -2.67 21.90 12.78
C GLY A 11 -1.69 22.67 11.91
N ASN A 12 -2.19 23.69 11.21
CA ASN A 12 -1.46 24.45 10.19
C ASN A 12 -0.73 23.54 9.19
N THR A 13 -1.36 22.44 8.81
CA THR A 13 -0.81 21.47 7.89
C THR A 13 -0.73 22.03 6.48
N PRO A 14 0.26 21.62 5.67
CA PRO A 14 0.42 22.17 4.32
C PRO A 14 -0.70 21.74 3.38
N MET A 15 -0.97 22.61 2.41
CA MET A 15 -1.80 22.31 1.24
C MET A 15 -0.91 22.20 0.02
N ILE A 16 -1.10 21.15 -0.78
CA ILE A 16 -0.26 20.84 -1.95
C ILE A 16 -1.16 20.70 -3.18
N ARG A 17 -0.72 21.21 -4.33
CA ARG A 17 -1.38 21.01 -5.61
C ARG A 17 -1.03 19.63 -6.17
N LEU A 18 -2.02 18.88 -6.60
CA LEU A 18 -1.77 17.69 -7.43
C LEU A 18 -1.44 18.13 -8.86
N ASN A 19 -0.36 17.60 -9.40
CA ASN A 19 0.13 18.02 -10.72
C ASN A 19 -0.02 16.94 -11.78
N LYS A 20 0.35 15.70 -11.47
CA LYS A 20 0.33 14.58 -12.41
C LYS A 20 -1.00 13.84 -12.40
N LEU A 21 -1.51 13.57 -11.20
CA LEU A 21 -2.75 12.81 -11.04
C LEU A 21 -4.00 13.60 -11.42
N SER A 22 -3.93 14.93 -11.43
CA SER A 22 -5.01 15.82 -11.84
C SER A 22 -4.96 16.24 -13.32
N LEU A 23 -4.04 15.70 -14.12
CA LEU A 23 -3.96 16.02 -15.56
C LEU A 23 -5.29 15.71 -16.27
N GLY A 24 -5.78 16.69 -17.01
CA GLY A 24 -7.05 16.61 -17.75
C GLY A 24 -8.28 17.04 -16.94
N ILE A 25 -8.16 17.35 -15.66
CA ILE A 25 -9.23 17.96 -14.86
C ILE A 25 -9.26 19.47 -15.11
N LYS A 26 -10.43 20.03 -15.31
CA LYS A 26 -10.61 21.45 -15.66
C LYS A 26 -10.39 22.42 -14.49
N GLY A 27 -10.60 21.95 -13.26
CA GLY A 27 -10.43 22.75 -12.05
C GLY A 27 -9.05 22.57 -11.40
N GLU A 28 -8.80 23.31 -10.34
CA GLU A 28 -7.62 23.19 -9.49
C GLU A 28 -7.86 22.11 -8.43
N VAL A 29 -6.95 21.14 -8.30
CA VAL A 29 -7.06 20.05 -7.31
C VAL A 29 -5.95 20.21 -6.29
N LEU A 30 -6.34 20.43 -5.04
CA LEU A 30 -5.47 20.62 -3.89
C LEU A 30 -5.67 19.49 -2.89
N VAL A 31 -4.62 19.14 -2.16
CA VAL A 31 -4.68 18.17 -1.06
C VAL A 31 -4.21 18.80 0.24
N LYS A 32 -5.00 18.69 1.31
CA LYS A 32 -4.65 19.10 2.67
C LYS A 32 -3.95 17.93 3.35
N VAL A 33 -2.67 18.09 3.66
CA VAL A 33 -1.78 16.97 4.03
C VAL A 33 -1.70 16.82 5.54
N GLU A 34 -2.66 16.10 6.10
CA GLU A 34 -2.86 15.96 7.55
C GLU A 34 -1.82 15.09 8.26
N TYR A 35 -1.00 14.35 7.54
CA TYR A 35 0.08 13.58 8.17
C TYR A 35 1.26 14.44 8.67
N PHE A 36 1.27 15.73 8.42
CA PHE A 36 2.22 16.66 9.03
C PHE A 36 1.90 16.98 10.50
N ASN A 37 0.75 16.58 11.00
CA ASN A 37 0.52 16.58 12.44
C ASN A 37 1.55 15.67 13.15
N PRO A 38 1.93 15.96 14.41
CA PRO A 38 3.00 15.23 15.11
C PRO A 38 2.74 13.73 15.31
N GLY A 39 1.49 13.30 15.39
CA GLY A 39 1.06 11.90 15.42
C GLY A 39 0.88 11.29 14.03
N ASN A 40 1.29 11.99 12.97
CA ASN A 40 1.19 11.60 11.57
C ASN A 40 -0.23 11.33 11.08
N SER A 41 -1.24 12.01 11.64
CA SER A 41 -2.62 11.93 11.14
C SER A 41 -3.48 13.12 11.57
N MET A 42 -4.61 13.28 10.89
CA MET A 42 -5.64 14.27 11.24
C MET A 42 -6.28 14.00 12.62
N LYS A 43 -6.10 12.81 13.18
CA LYS A 43 -6.71 12.42 14.46
C LYS A 43 -6.11 13.17 15.64
N ASP A 44 -4.94 13.76 15.51
CA ASP A 44 -4.33 14.58 16.54
C ASP A 44 -5.21 15.79 16.91
N ARG A 45 -5.85 16.41 15.90
CA ARG A 45 -6.74 17.56 16.09
C ARG A 45 -7.92 17.23 17.01
N MET A 46 -8.64 16.15 16.70
CA MET A 46 -9.79 15.77 17.50
C MET A 46 -9.38 15.21 18.86
N ALA A 47 -8.24 14.53 18.94
CA ALA A 47 -7.76 13.94 20.19
C ALA A 47 -7.49 15.01 21.24
N ILE A 48 -6.73 16.04 20.90
CA ILE A 48 -6.46 17.15 21.83
C ILE A 48 -7.74 17.89 22.22
N LYS A 49 -8.64 18.14 21.27
CA LYS A 49 -9.93 18.81 21.54
C LYS A 49 -10.80 18.02 22.50
N MET A 50 -10.95 16.70 22.29
CA MET A 50 -11.74 15.84 23.18
C MET A 50 -11.16 15.81 24.60
N VAL A 51 -9.83 15.79 24.74
CA VAL A 51 -9.17 15.84 26.06
C VAL A 51 -9.41 17.19 26.73
N GLU A 52 -9.21 18.30 26.04
CA GLU A 52 -9.40 19.64 26.58
C GLU A 52 -10.85 19.95 26.96
N ASP A 53 -11.81 19.49 26.16
CA ASP A 53 -13.22 19.63 26.48
C ASP A 53 -13.62 18.79 27.70
N ALA A 54 -13.05 17.59 27.84
CA ALA A 54 -13.25 16.75 29.03
C ALA A 54 -12.65 17.36 30.30
N GLU A 55 -11.48 17.99 30.21
CA GLU A 55 -10.87 18.77 31.30
C GLU A 55 -11.78 19.92 31.73
N LYS A 56 -12.22 20.73 30.76
CA LYS A 56 -13.12 21.89 31.00
C LYS A 56 -14.45 21.47 31.63
N ALA A 57 -14.97 20.31 31.20
CA ALA A 57 -16.21 19.74 31.77
C ALA A 57 -16.02 19.02 33.11
N GLY A 58 -14.78 18.90 33.60
CA GLY A 58 -14.47 18.17 34.85
C GLY A 58 -14.63 16.65 34.77
N LEU A 59 -14.76 16.11 33.57
CA LEU A 59 -14.86 14.67 33.29
C LEU A 59 -13.51 13.96 33.37
N LEU A 60 -12.42 14.65 33.11
CA LEU A 60 -11.05 14.17 33.23
C LEU A 60 -10.28 15.09 34.17
N LYS A 61 -9.71 14.52 35.24
CA LYS A 61 -8.92 15.25 36.24
C LYS A 61 -7.43 14.92 36.09
N PRO A 62 -6.51 15.78 36.59
CA PRO A 62 -5.07 15.51 36.54
C PRO A 62 -4.71 14.10 37.01
N GLY A 63 -3.78 13.46 36.31
CA GLY A 63 -3.34 12.07 36.59
C GLY A 63 -4.37 10.98 36.18
N GLY A 64 -5.45 11.36 35.50
CA GLY A 64 -6.47 10.43 35.02
C GLY A 64 -6.01 9.53 33.89
N THR A 65 -6.90 8.65 33.43
CA THR A 65 -6.62 7.64 32.39
C THR A 65 -7.57 7.83 31.20
N LEU A 66 -7.00 7.98 30.01
CA LEU A 66 -7.74 7.96 28.73
C LEU A 66 -7.91 6.51 28.27
N ILE A 67 -9.14 6.13 27.97
CA ILE A 67 -9.46 4.76 27.51
C ILE A 67 -10.23 4.86 26.20
N GLU A 68 -9.73 4.24 25.10
CA GLU A 68 -10.41 4.30 23.80
C GLU A 68 -10.27 2.98 23.03
N GLY A 69 -11.35 2.61 22.34
CA GLY A 69 -11.33 1.57 21.32
C GLY A 69 -10.86 2.16 20.00
N THR A 70 -9.68 1.78 19.53
CA THR A 70 -9.08 2.45 18.36
C THR A 70 -8.37 1.50 17.40
N SER A 71 -8.35 1.87 16.12
CA SER A 71 -7.55 1.19 15.08
C SER A 71 -6.13 1.76 14.94
N GLY A 72 -5.72 2.74 15.75
CA GLY A 72 -4.34 3.24 15.79
C GLY A 72 -4.18 4.76 15.73
N ASN A 73 -4.72 5.46 14.71
CA ASN A 73 -4.51 6.91 14.54
C ASN A 73 -5.07 7.72 15.72
N THR A 74 -6.29 7.43 16.14
CA THR A 74 -6.91 8.09 17.32
C THR A 74 -6.13 7.79 18.60
N GLY A 75 -5.69 6.53 18.78
CA GLY A 75 -4.84 6.17 19.90
C GLY A 75 -3.55 6.97 19.93
N MET A 76 -2.91 7.19 18.78
CA MET A 76 -1.69 8.00 18.71
C MET A 76 -1.93 9.45 19.11
N GLY A 77 -2.98 10.09 18.59
CA GLY A 77 -3.32 11.47 18.96
C GLY A 77 -3.64 11.60 20.47
N LEU A 78 -4.41 10.65 21.02
CA LEU A 78 -4.71 10.61 22.46
C LEU A 78 -3.45 10.35 23.31
N ALA A 79 -2.54 9.49 22.86
CA ALA A 79 -1.29 9.24 23.56
C ALA A 79 -0.38 10.48 23.59
N LEU A 80 -0.26 11.22 22.50
CA LEU A 80 0.47 12.49 22.49
C LEU A 80 -0.13 13.53 23.44
N ALA A 81 -1.45 13.66 23.43
CA ALA A 81 -2.16 14.54 24.37
C ALA A 81 -1.94 14.09 25.83
N ALA A 82 -1.98 12.79 26.08
CA ALA A 82 -1.75 12.21 27.41
C ALA A 82 -0.33 12.48 27.93
N VAL A 83 0.69 12.19 27.10
CA VAL A 83 2.08 12.45 27.47
C VAL A 83 2.31 13.93 27.77
N ALA A 84 1.77 14.83 26.94
CA ALA A 84 1.93 16.27 27.11
C ALA A 84 1.22 16.82 28.35
N LYS A 85 0.11 16.19 28.77
CA LYS A 85 -0.75 16.66 29.88
C LYS A 85 -0.65 15.80 31.16
N GLY A 86 0.18 14.74 31.16
CA GLY A 86 0.41 13.88 32.32
C GLY A 86 -0.71 12.89 32.61
N TYR A 87 -1.41 12.39 31.58
CA TYR A 87 -2.42 11.32 31.67
C TYR A 87 -1.83 9.95 31.34
N LYS A 88 -2.54 8.89 31.74
CA LYS A 88 -2.28 7.50 31.31
C LYS A 88 -3.17 7.17 30.11
N CYS A 89 -2.77 6.17 29.32
CA CYS A 89 -3.57 5.66 28.20
C CYS A 89 -3.73 4.16 28.25
N ILE A 90 -4.94 3.67 28.03
CA ILE A 90 -5.27 2.26 27.79
C ILE A 90 -6.08 2.20 26.49
N PHE A 91 -5.55 1.54 25.47
CA PHE A 91 -6.24 1.38 24.21
C PHE A 91 -6.63 -0.08 23.99
N THR A 92 -7.88 -0.28 23.58
CA THR A 92 -8.37 -1.59 23.16
C THR A 92 -8.33 -1.67 21.64
N MET A 93 -7.76 -2.73 21.09
CA MET A 93 -7.55 -2.90 19.65
C MET A 93 -7.98 -4.29 19.21
N ALA A 94 -8.59 -4.40 18.03
CA ALA A 94 -8.89 -5.69 17.44
C ALA A 94 -7.59 -6.40 16.97
N ASP A 95 -7.52 -7.72 17.11
CA ASP A 95 -6.35 -8.55 16.76
C ASP A 95 -6.01 -8.57 15.26
N LYS A 96 -6.93 -8.16 14.39
CA LYS A 96 -6.69 -7.95 12.95
C LYS A 96 -5.80 -6.74 12.63
N GLN A 97 -5.58 -5.85 13.59
CA GLN A 97 -4.74 -4.68 13.38
C GLN A 97 -3.27 -5.08 13.25
N SER A 98 -2.52 -4.32 12.47
CA SER A 98 -1.11 -4.63 12.26
C SER A 98 -0.31 -4.51 13.56
N LYS A 99 0.72 -5.35 13.70
CA LYS A 99 1.61 -5.35 14.86
C LYS A 99 2.27 -3.97 15.04
N GLU A 100 2.63 -3.33 13.93
CA GLU A 100 3.26 -2.00 13.94
C GLU A 100 2.39 -0.94 14.64
N LYS A 101 1.07 -0.97 14.44
CA LYS A 101 0.15 -0.04 15.11
C LYS A 101 0.11 -0.25 16.62
N ILE A 102 0.15 -1.50 17.07
CA ILE A 102 0.22 -1.85 18.49
C ILE A 102 1.56 -1.40 19.08
N ASP A 103 2.66 -1.70 18.39
CA ASP A 103 4.01 -1.40 18.87
C ASP A 103 4.26 0.12 18.95
N ILE A 104 3.75 0.91 18.00
CA ILE A 104 3.83 2.38 18.05
C ILE A 104 3.13 2.94 19.29
N LEU A 105 1.92 2.47 19.61
CA LEU A 105 1.19 2.94 20.79
C LEU A 105 1.92 2.57 22.10
N ARG A 106 2.48 1.37 22.18
CA ARG A 106 3.30 0.94 23.32
C ARG A 106 4.58 1.77 23.45
N ALA A 107 5.22 2.12 22.32
CA ALA A 107 6.44 2.91 22.30
C ALA A 107 6.24 4.34 22.86
N VAL A 108 5.04 4.90 22.74
CA VAL A 108 4.67 6.21 23.31
C VAL A 108 4.06 6.07 24.73
N GLY A 109 4.16 4.89 25.36
CA GLY A 109 3.81 4.67 26.74
C GLY A 109 2.36 4.24 27.02
N ALA A 110 1.58 3.92 25.99
CA ALA A 110 0.22 3.44 26.17
C ALA A 110 0.18 1.93 26.50
N GLU A 111 -0.74 1.55 27.36
CA GLU A 111 -1.14 0.14 27.53
C GLU A 111 -2.06 -0.25 26.36
N VAL A 112 -1.83 -1.41 25.74
CA VAL A 112 -2.66 -1.90 24.63
C VAL A 112 -3.22 -3.27 24.97
N VAL A 113 -4.54 -3.36 25.02
CA VAL A 113 -5.33 -4.58 25.24
C VAL A 113 -5.82 -5.07 23.88
N VAL A 114 -5.33 -6.24 23.45
CA VAL A 114 -5.74 -6.86 22.18
C VAL A 114 -7.00 -7.70 22.40
N CYS A 115 -8.02 -7.45 21.57
CA CYS A 115 -9.34 -8.07 21.65
C CYS A 115 -9.64 -8.86 20.37
N PRO A 116 -10.46 -9.93 20.41
CA PRO A 116 -10.82 -10.69 19.23
C PRO A 116 -11.64 -9.86 18.23
N THR A 117 -11.37 -10.06 16.93
CA THR A 117 -12.12 -9.42 15.84
C THR A 117 -13.44 -10.12 15.54
N ASN A 118 -13.47 -11.47 15.64
CA ASN A 118 -14.62 -12.29 15.22
C ASN A 118 -15.68 -12.37 16.29
N VAL A 119 -16.13 -11.22 16.79
CA VAL A 119 -17.20 -11.08 17.78
C VAL A 119 -18.06 -9.86 17.45
N THR A 120 -19.35 -9.88 17.89
CA THR A 120 -20.20 -8.71 17.69
C THR A 120 -19.78 -7.54 18.60
N PRO A 121 -20.13 -6.30 18.28
CA PRO A 121 -19.80 -5.13 19.11
C PRO A 121 -20.29 -5.24 20.57
N GLU A 122 -21.39 -5.97 20.80
CA GLU A 122 -22.01 -6.19 22.11
C GLU A 122 -21.34 -7.31 22.92
N ASP A 123 -20.54 -8.18 22.26
CA ASP A 123 -19.82 -9.24 22.96
C ASP A 123 -18.90 -8.63 24.03
N PRO A 124 -18.90 -9.15 25.27
CA PRO A 124 -18.06 -8.64 26.35
C PRO A 124 -16.54 -8.61 26.02
N ARG A 125 -16.10 -9.40 25.06
CA ARG A 125 -14.71 -9.50 24.61
C ARG A 125 -14.37 -8.50 23.49
N SER A 126 -15.38 -7.86 22.89
CA SER A 126 -15.16 -6.88 21.82
C SER A 126 -14.33 -5.70 22.35
N TYR A 127 -13.51 -5.11 21.50
CA TYR A 127 -12.69 -3.98 21.92
C TYR A 127 -13.53 -2.77 22.36
N TYR A 128 -14.75 -2.60 21.85
CA TYR A 128 -15.70 -1.59 22.33
C TYR A 128 -16.20 -1.88 23.75
N SER A 129 -16.62 -3.12 24.01
CA SER A 129 -17.16 -3.52 25.31
C SER A 129 -16.09 -3.54 26.39
N VAL A 130 -14.87 -3.97 26.05
CA VAL A 130 -13.71 -3.92 26.95
C VAL A 130 -13.36 -2.49 27.31
N ALA A 131 -13.29 -1.55 26.34
CA ALA A 131 -13.04 -0.13 26.62
C ALA A 131 -14.08 0.47 27.55
N ARG A 132 -15.38 0.23 27.30
CA ARG A 132 -16.48 0.71 28.16
C ARG A 132 -16.42 0.11 29.58
N ARG A 133 -16.06 -1.16 29.73
CA ARG A 133 -15.87 -1.82 30.99
C ARG A 133 -14.71 -1.20 31.77
N LEU A 134 -13.54 -1.08 31.16
CA LEU A 134 -12.36 -0.47 31.78
C LEU A 134 -12.66 0.96 32.25
N ASN A 135 -13.39 1.74 31.47
CA ASN A 135 -13.77 3.10 31.86
C ASN A 135 -14.70 3.12 33.09
N LYS A 136 -15.52 2.06 33.35
CA LYS A 136 -16.32 1.94 34.55
C LYS A 136 -15.55 1.46 35.77
N GLU A 137 -14.53 0.61 35.54
CA GLU A 137 -13.73 -0.02 36.59
C GLU A 137 -12.59 0.87 37.09
N ILE A 138 -12.02 1.70 36.23
CA ILE A 138 -10.87 2.54 36.56
C ILE A 138 -11.32 3.92 37.02
N PRO A 139 -11.05 4.29 38.29
CA PRO A 139 -11.39 5.62 38.79
C PRO A 139 -10.66 6.73 38.03
N ASN A 140 -11.29 7.90 37.89
CA ASN A 140 -10.73 9.03 37.15
C ASN A 140 -10.28 8.65 35.72
N SER A 141 -11.11 7.87 35.04
CA SER A 141 -10.93 7.55 33.63
C SER A 141 -11.92 8.29 32.76
N PHE A 142 -11.55 8.51 31.50
CA PHE A 142 -12.40 9.13 30.49
C PHE A 142 -12.36 8.31 29.20
N TYR A 143 -13.56 8.02 28.67
CA TYR A 143 -13.74 7.36 27.38
C TYR A 143 -14.13 8.42 26.33
N PRO A 144 -13.20 8.84 25.46
CA PRO A 144 -13.43 9.88 24.46
C PRO A 144 -14.59 9.60 23.52
N ASN A 145 -14.79 8.33 23.11
CA ASN A 145 -15.85 7.90 22.20
C ASN A 145 -15.87 8.69 20.89
N GLN A 146 -14.85 8.51 20.07
CA GLN A 146 -14.64 9.28 18.84
C GLN A 146 -15.83 9.28 17.86
N TYR A 147 -16.72 8.30 17.94
CA TYR A 147 -17.87 8.19 17.05
C TYR A 147 -19.02 9.15 17.42
N ASP A 148 -19.29 9.33 18.73
CA ASP A 148 -20.44 10.06 19.20
C ASP A 148 -20.08 11.39 19.91
N ASN A 149 -18.82 11.60 20.25
CA ASN A 149 -18.37 12.82 20.89
C ASN A 149 -18.26 13.95 19.87
N LEU A 150 -19.10 14.96 19.97
CA LEU A 150 -19.16 16.07 19.03
C LEU A 150 -17.93 16.98 19.07
N SER A 151 -17.07 16.89 20.08
CA SER A 151 -15.75 17.53 20.08
C SER A 151 -14.88 17.08 18.91
N ASN A 152 -15.16 15.90 18.33
CA ASN A 152 -14.50 15.42 17.12
C ASN A 152 -14.81 16.35 15.93
N ALA A 153 -16.08 16.54 15.59
CA ALA A 153 -16.46 17.46 14.52
C ALA A 153 -16.08 18.91 14.85
N GLN A 154 -16.22 19.31 16.12
CA GLN A 154 -15.87 20.65 16.58
C GLN A 154 -14.38 20.98 16.37
N ALA A 155 -13.48 20.03 16.58
CA ALA A 155 -12.06 20.21 16.32
C ALA A 155 -11.79 20.64 14.86
N HIS A 156 -12.43 20.00 13.91
CA HIS A 156 -12.27 20.29 12.49
C HIS A 156 -12.99 21.58 12.07
N TYR A 157 -14.11 21.88 12.69
CA TYR A 157 -14.80 23.18 12.54
C TYR A 157 -13.92 24.34 12.98
N GLU A 158 -13.24 24.20 14.12
CA GLU A 158 -12.41 25.27 14.72
C GLU A 158 -11.02 25.37 14.06
N THR A 159 -10.52 24.34 13.38
CA THR A 159 -9.15 24.30 12.86
C THR A 159 -9.06 24.01 11.37
N THR A 160 -9.46 22.83 10.92
CA THR A 160 -9.27 22.37 9.53
C THR A 160 -10.04 23.23 8.54
N GLY A 161 -11.30 23.56 8.85
CA GLY A 161 -12.13 24.44 8.01
C GLY A 161 -11.52 25.83 7.83
N PRO A 162 -11.19 26.56 8.90
CA PRO A 162 -10.52 27.85 8.83
C PRO A 162 -9.18 27.83 8.08
N GLU A 163 -8.36 26.80 8.30
CA GLU A 163 -7.09 26.64 7.57
C GLU A 163 -7.33 26.50 6.06
N ILE A 164 -8.23 25.61 5.64
CA ILE A 164 -8.56 25.41 4.22
C ILE A 164 -9.10 26.70 3.60
N TRP A 165 -10.01 27.40 4.28
CA TRP A 165 -10.55 28.67 3.81
C TRP A 165 -9.46 29.72 3.59
N LYS A 166 -8.56 29.87 4.56
CA LYS A 166 -7.42 30.76 4.48
C LYS A 166 -6.45 30.37 3.36
N ASP A 167 -6.07 29.08 3.30
CA ASP A 167 -5.05 28.59 2.37
C ASP A 167 -5.53 28.66 0.90
N THR A 168 -6.85 28.70 0.67
CA THR A 168 -7.45 28.88 -0.64
C THR A 168 -7.85 30.32 -0.96
N ASP A 169 -7.57 31.26 -0.06
CA ASP A 169 -8.09 32.65 -0.16
C ASP A 169 -9.61 32.70 -0.38
N GLY A 170 -10.35 31.78 0.22
CA GLY A 170 -11.79 31.65 0.07
C GLY A 170 -12.27 31.15 -1.29
N ARG A 171 -11.38 30.73 -2.18
CA ARG A 171 -11.73 30.27 -3.54
C ARG A 171 -12.28 28.84 -3.62
N ILE A 172 -12.26 28.09 -2.51
CA ILE A 172 -12.73 26.71 -2.50
C ILE A 172 -14.18 26.60 -2.96
N THR A 173 -14.46 25.69 -3.93
CA THR A 173 -15.79 25.38 -4.45
C THR A 173 -16.22 23.96 -4.10
N HIS A 174 -15.27 23.03 -3.92
CA HIS A 174 -15.54 21.63 -3.64
C HIS A 174 -14.65 21.13 -2.51
N TYR A 175 -15.22 20.40 -1.56
CA TYR A 175 -14.51 19.75 -0.45
C TYR A 175 -14.75 18.24 -0.48
N ALA A 176 -13.71 17.44 -0.45
CA ALA A 176 -13.79 15.98 -0.47
C ALA A 176 -13.01 15.36 0.69
N ALA A 177 -13.60 14.41 1.40
CA ALA A 177 -12.96 13.68 2.47
C ALA A 177 -13.54 12.26 2.63
N GLY A 178 -12.70 11.32 3.07
CA GLY A 178 -13.15 10.00 3.51
C GLY A 178 -14.02 10.11 4.76
N VAL A 179 -15.12 9.36 4.79
CA VAL A 179 -16.08 9.38 5.89
C VAL A 179 -15.94 8.08 6.70
N GLY A 180 -15.44 8.19 7.94
CA GLY A 180 -15.48 7.14 8.97
C GLY A 180 -16.30 7.66 10.14
N THR A 181 -15.63 8.17 11.20
CA THR A 181 -16.37 8.78 12.33
C THR A 181 -17.19 10.03 11.96
N GLY A 182 -16.92 10.64 10.79
CA GLY A 182 -17.64 11.82 10.30
C GLY A 182 -17.04 13.16 10.71
N GLY A 183 -16.20 13.20 11.74
CA GLY A 183 -15.74 14.46 12.34
C GLY A 183 -15.03 15.39 11.34
N SER A 184 -14.06 14.89 10.57
CA SER A 184 -13.32 15.70 9.59
C SER A 184 -14.18 16.15 8.44
N MET A 185 -15.06 15.26 7.94
CA MET A 185 -15.99 15.61 6.85
C MET A 185 -16.99 16.68 7.31
N CYS A 186 -17.74 16.40 8.36
CA CYS A 186 -18.86 17.25 8.76
C CYS A 186 -18.42 18.53 9.49
N GLY A 187 -17.39 18.47 10.35
CA GLY A 187 -16.86 19.66 11.01
C GLY A 187 -16.29 20.68 10.02
N THR A 188 -15.46 20.22 9.07
CA THR A 188 -14.90 21.07 8.02
C THR A 188 -15.97 21.58 7.08
N ALA A 189 -16.87 20.69 6.60
CA ALA A 189 -17.96 21.07 5.71
C ALA A 189 -18.88 22.12 6.33
N LYS A 190 -19.22 21.99 7.62
CA LYS A 190 -20.04 22.97 8.32
C LYS A 190 -19.42 24.36 8.26
N PHE A 191 -18.15 24.48 8.65
CA PHE A 191 -17.45 25.78 8.61
C PHE A 191 -17.40 26.33 7.18
N LEU A 192 -17.00 25.53 6.20
CA LEU A 192 -16.85 25.98 4.82
C LEU A 192 -18.18 26.37 4.18
N LYS A 193 -19.29 25.66 4.46
CA LYS A 193 -20.64 26.01 3.96
C LYS A 193 -21.18 27.29 4.63
N GLU A 194 -20.78 27.59 5.86
CA GLU A 194 -21.10 28.88 6.50
C GLU A 194 -20.37 30.06 5.81
N GLN A 195 -19.15 29.83 5.28
CA GLN A 195 -18.42 30.85 4.50
C GLN A 195 -18.88 30.92 3.05
N ASN A 196 -19.18 29.77 2.43
CA ASN A 196 -19.66 29.65 1.05
C ASN A 196 -20.85 28.68 0.99
N PRO A 197 -22.10 29.18 1.01
CA PRO A 197 -23.30 28.32 0.96
C PRO A 197 -23.41 27.48 -0.32
N ASN A 198 -22.68 27.82 -1.39
CA ASN A 198 -22.67 27.06 -2.64
C ASN A 198 -21.56 25.99 -2.67
N LEU A 199 -20.82 25.81 -1.59
CA LEU A 199 -19.79 24.77 -1.51
C LEU A 199 -20.40 23.39 -1.69
N ILE A 200 -19.84 22.60 -2.59
CA ILE A 200 -20.23 21.22 -2.81
C ILE A 200 -19.31 20.28 -2.00
N THR A 201 -19.89 19.31 -1.32
CA THR A 201 -19.18 18.39 -0.46
C THR A 201 -19.32 16.96 -0.95
N VAL A 202 -18.20 16.24 -1.03
CA VAL A 202 -18.11 14.87 -1.56
C VAL A 202 -17.56 13.95 -0.47
N GLY A 203 -18.43 13.13 0.10
CA GLY A 203 -18.04 12.05 1.03
C GLY A 203 -17.50 10.85 0.26
N LEU A 204 -16.31 10.38 0.61
CA LEU A 204 -15.76 9.16 0.06
C LEU A 204 -16.07 8.02 1.02
N ASP A 205 -16.65 6.96 0.47
CA ASP A 205 -17.12 5.77 1.19
C ASP A 205 -16.49 4.52 0.60
N THR A 206 -16.68 3.38 1.24
CA THR A 206 -16.18 2.09 0.74
C THR A 206 -17.33 1.09 0.55
N TYR A 207 -17.11 0.09 -0.23
CA TYR A 207 -18.01 -1.05 -0.32
C TYR A 207 -17.94 -1.83 1.00
N GLY A 208 -19.10 -2.20 1.54
CA GLY A 208 -19.25 -2.76 2.89
C GLY A 208 -19.64 -1.75 3.95
N SER A 209 -19.78 -0.46 3.60
CA SER A 209 -20.27 0.62 4.45
C SER A 209 -21.70 1.03 4.11
N VAL A 210 -22.44 1.50 5.11
CA VAL A 210 -23.86 1.87 5.01
C VAL A 210 -24.09 3.31 4.54
N PHE A 211 -23.09 4.18 4.53
CA PHE A 211 -23.27 5.63 4.44
C PHE A 211 -23.92 6.08 3.12
N LYS A 212 -23.41 5.65 1.99
CA LYS A 212 -23.97 6.04 0.68
C LYS A 212 -25.45 5.65 0.57
N LYS A 213 -25.77 4.40 0.89
CA LYS A 213 -27.15 3.90 0.84
C LYS A 213 -28.07 4.67 1.78
N TYR A 214 -27.59 4.93 3.00
CA TYR A 214 -28.35 5.71 3.96
C TYR A 214 -28.58 7.15 3.50
N LYS A 215 -27.58 7.83 2.93
CA LYS A 215 -27.74 9.18 2.36
C LYS A 215 -28.77 9.22 1.25
N GLU A 216 -28.78 8.22 0.38
CA GLU A 216 -29.68 8.18 -0.79
C GLU A 216 -31.11 7.81 -0.44
N THR A 217 -31.32 6.99 0.58
CA THR A 217 -32.64 6.39 0.86
C THR A 217 -33.21 6.72 2.24
N GLY A 218 -32.37 7.18 3.18
CA GLY A 218 -32.75 7.33 4.60
C GLY A 218 -32.90 5.99 5.36
N ILE A 219 -32.58 4.86 4.71
CA ILE A 219 -32.74 3.53 5.27
C ILE A 219 -31.37 2.95 5.64
N PHE A 220 -31.22 2.52 6.91
CA PHE A 220 -30.09 1.72 7.34
C PHE A 220 -30.27 0.29 6.82
N ASP A 221 -29.44 -0.11 5.85
CA ASP A 221 -29.54 -1.41 5.19
C ASP A 221 -28.37 -2.32 5.62
N GLU A 222 -28.65 -3.29 6.49
CA GLU A 222 -27.65 -4.25 6.97
C GLU A 222 -27.03 -5.09 5.82
N LYS A 223 -27.67 -5.18 4.66
CA LYS A 223 -27.13 -5.89 3.49
C LYS A 223 -25.92 -5.18 2.85
N GLU A 224 -25.75 -3.89 3.13
CA GLU A 224 -24.56 -3.15 2.73
C GLU A 224 -23.33 -3.51 3.58
N ILE A 225 -23.52 -4.20 4.75
CA ILE A 225 -22.45 -4.51 5.70
C ILE A 225 -21.79 -5.82 5.33
N TYR A 226 -20.54 -5.72 4.88
CA TYR A 226 -19.65 -6.85 4.63
C TYR A 226 -18.18 -6.44 4.78
N PRO A 227 -17.26 -7.40 5.00
CA PRO A 227 -15.85 -7.08 5.23
C PRO A 227 -15.20 -6.34 4.05
N TYR A 228 -14.42 -5.33 4.37
CA TYR A 228 -13.54 -4.59 3.47
C TYR A 228 -12.18 -4.37 4.14
N LEU A 229 -11.18 -3.95 3.37
CA LEU A 229 -9.78 -3.89 3.81
C LEU A 229 -9.30 -2.47 4.08
N THR A 230 -9.86 -1.47 3.41
CA THR A 230 -9.47 -0.06 3.57
C THR A 230 -9.75 0.41 4.99
N GLU A 231 -8.74 0.96 5.65
CA GLU A 231 -8.84 1.36 7.06
C GLU A 231 -9.17 2.85 7.21
N GLY A 232 -9.99 3.18 8.22
CA GLY A 232 -10.29 4.57 8.61
C GLY A 232 -11.36 5.28 7.77
N ILE A 233 -12.08 4.53 6.96
CA ILE A 233 -13.19 4.99 6.11
C ILE A 233 -14.28 3.93 6.11
N GLY A 234 -15.54 4.36 5.98
CA GLY A 234 -16.70 3.47 6.01
C GLY A 234 -17.04 2.98 7.41
N GLU A 235 -18.31 2.70 7.66
CA GLU A 235 -18.78 2.16 8.94
C GLU A 235 -20.01 1.26 8.73
N ASP A 236 -20.26 0.41 9.71
CA ASP A 236 -21.44 -0.43 9.87
C ASP A 236 -22.45 0.12 10.89
N ILE A 237 -22.24 1.36 11.32
CA ILE A 237 -23.07 2.14 12.23
C ILE A 237 -23.30 3.55 11.70
N LEU A 238 -24.17 4.33 12.32
CA LEU A 238 -24.38 5.76 12.05
C LEU A 238 -23.81 6.59 13.20
N PRO A 239 -22.54 7.07 13.12
CA PRO A 239 -21.95 7.90 14.16
C PRO A 239 -22.66 9.25 14.27
N LYS A 240 -22.77 9.80 15.49
CA LYS A 240 -23.39 11.11 15.74
C LYS A 240 -22.63 12.28 15.09
N ASN A 241 -21.35 12.10 14.81
CA ASN A 241 -20.55 13.09 14.10
C ASN A 241 -20.84 13.17 12.60
N VAL A 242 -21.61 12.20 12.03
CA VAL A 242 -21.99 12.23 10.61
C VAL A 242 -23.32 12.96 10.47
N ASP A 243 -23.25 14.20 10.02
CA ASP A 243 -24.42 14.96 9.59
C ASP A 243 -24.57 14.82 8.07
N PHE A 244 -25.48 13.95 7.65
CA PHE A 244 -25.73 13.68 6.23
C PHE A 244 -26.28 14.89 5.47
N SER A 245 -26.80 15.91 6.15
CA SER A 245 -27.27 17.14 5.49
C SER A 245 -26.11 18.00 4.96
N LEU A 246 -24.93 17.85 5.56
CA LEU A 246 -23.70 18.55 5.16
C LEU A 246 -22.95 17.88 4.02
N ILE A 247 -23.36 16.69 3.57
CA ILE A 247 -22.69 15.91 2.52
C ILE A 247 -23.60 15.83 1.30
N ASP A 248 -23.18 16.45 0.19
CA ASP A 248 -24.01 16.52 -1.01
C ASP A 248 -23.95 15.22 -1.81
N HIS A 249 -22.77 14.63 -1.97
CA HIS A 249 -22.53 13.40 -2.73
C HIS A 249 -21.77 12.37 -1.92
N PHE A 250 -22.04 11.08 -2.19
CA PHE A 250 -21.22 9.96 -1.72
C PHE A 250 -20.71 9.12 -2.89
N ILE A 251 -19.41 8.83 -2.89
CA ILE A 251 -18.77 7.97 -3.88
C ILE A 251 -18.14 6.79 -3.18
N LYS A 252 -18.52 5.57 -3.56
CA LYS A 252 -17.87 4.35 -3.09
C LYS A 252 -16.63 4.05 -3.91
N VAL A 253 -15.55 3.70 -3.21
CA VAL A 253 -14.27 3.32 -3.80
C VAL A 253 -13.94 1.89 -3.39
N THR A 254 -13.45 1.08 -4.32
CA THR A 254 -13.03 -0.29 -4.00
C THR A 254 -11.69 -0.32 -3.27
N ASP A 255 -11.45 -1.37 -2.50
CA ASP A 255 -10.16 -1.57 -1.84
C ASP A 255 -8.98 -1.57 -2.82
N LYS A 256 -9.16 -2.18 -4.00
CA LYS A 256 -8.15 -2.20 -5.07
C LYS A 256 -7.83 -0.80 -5.59
N ASP A 257 -8.85 -0.03 -5.95
CA ASP A 257 -8.66 1.32 -6.52
C ASP A 257 -8.00 2.24 -5.49
N ALA A 258 -8.43 2.16 -4.23
CA ALA A 258 -7.81 2.88 -3.12
C ALA A 258 -6.33 2.49 -2.94
N ALA A 259 -6.00 1.19 -2.96
CA ALA A 259 -4.63 0.71 -2.79
C ALA A 259 -3.71 1.12 -3.95
N VAL A 260 -4.19 1.01 -5.19
CA VAL A 260 -3.45 1.43 -6.39
C VAL A 260 -3.21 2.93 -6.36
N MET A 261 -4.23 3.73 -6.04
CA MET A 261 -4.10 5.19 -5.96
C MET A 261 -3.13 5.63 -4.85
N THR A 262 -3.13 4.94 -3.70
CA THR A 262 -2.17 5.19 -2.61
C THR A 262 -0.72 5.07 -3.10
N ARG A 263 -0.43 4.05 -3.89
CA ARG A 263 0.91 3.85 -4.49
C ARG A 263 1.23 4.89 -5.55
N ARG A 264 0.24 5.29 -6.36
CA ARG A 264 0.39 6.34 -7.36
C ARG A 264 0.70 7.69 -6.72
N LEU A 265 0.02 8.06 -5.64
CA LEU A 265 0.32 9.27 -4.87
C LEU A 265 1.78 9.31 -4.42
N ALA A 266 2.31 8.20 -3.90
CA ALA A 266 3.70 8.12 -3.49
C ALA A 266 4.69 8.21 -4.68
N ARG A 267 4.41 7.52 -5.78
CA ARG A 267 5.34 7.39 -6.92
C ARG A 267 5.27 8.55 -7.90
N GLU A 268 4.09 9.14 -8.09
CA GLU A 268 3.86 10.18 -9.09
C GLU A 268 3.89 11.59 -8.49
N GLU A 269 3.37 11.76 -7.26
CA GLU A 269 3.31 13.08 -6.58
C GLU A 269 4.31 13.22 -5.41
N GLY A 270 5.00 12.15 -5.00
CA GLY A 270 5.90 12.16 -3.85
C GLY A 270 5.15 12.20 -2.50
N LEU A 271 3.85 11.95 -2.49
CA LEU A 271 3.00 11.97 -1.30
C LEU A 271 2.92 10.55 -0.70
N PHE A 272 3.72 10.29 0.33
CA PHE A 272 3.76 8.98 0.99
C PHE A 272 2.67 8.88 2.06
N VAL A 273 1.50 8.43 1.64
CA VAL A 273 0.22 8.50 2.36
C VAL A 273 -0.34 7.14 2.76
N GLY A 274 -1.31 7.14 3.69
CA GLY A 274 -2.05 5.94 4.06
C GLY A 274 -3.13 5.54 3.05
N TRP A 275 -3.74 4.38 3.28
CA TRP A 275 -4.66 3.75 2.34
C TRP A 275 -5.94 4.56 2.11
N SER A 276 -6.54 5.12 3.16
CA SER A 276 -7.71 5.99 3.03
C SER A 276 -7.46 7.27 2.23
N CYS A 277 -6.20 7.72 2.15
CA CYS A 277 -5.84 8.84 1.26
C CYS A 277 -6.00 8.45 -0.21
N GLY A 278 -5.61 7.22 -0.58
CA GLY A 278 -5.85 6.70 -1.93
C GLY A 278 -7.32 6.62 -2.27
N SER A 279 -8.15 6.15 -1.33
CA SER A 279 -9.61 6.18 -1.48
C SER A 279 -10.12 7.60 -1.69
N ALA A 280 -9.69 8.55 -0.84
CA ALA A 280 -10.12 9.94 -0.92
C ALA A 280 -9.76 10.57 -2.27
N VAL A 281 -8.53 10.38 -2.74
CA VAL A 281 -8.08 10.96 -4.01
C VAL A 281 -8.72 10.25 -5.20
N HIS A 282 -8.81 8.91 -5.21
CA HIS A 282 -9.43 8.19 -6.32
C HIS A 282 -10.88 8.65 -6.54
N GLY A 283 -11.71 8.57 -5.52
CA GLY A 283 -13.12 8.96 -5.66
C GLY A 283 -13.32 10.44 -5.93
N ALA A 284 -12.49 11.32 -5.34
CA ALA A 284 -12.55 12.74 -5.61
C ALA A 284 -12.15 13.09 -7.05
N LEU A 285 -11.15 12.41 -7.63
CA LEU A 285 -10.74 12.61 -9.03
C LEU A 285 -11.80 12.06 -10.02
N GLU A 286 -12.44 10.93 -9.71
CA GLU A 286 -13.57 10.44 -10.53
C GLU A 286 -14.72 11.46 -10.55
N TYR A 287 -15.09 12.00 -9.38
CA TYR A 287 -16.07 13.10 -9.31
C TYR A 287 -15.62 14.32 -10.10
N ALA A 288 -14.36 14.72 -9.96
CA ALA A 288 -13.82 15.93 -10.57
C ALA A 288 -13.83 15.89 -12.11
N LYS A 289 -13.56 14.72 -12.72
CA LYS A 289 -13.59 14.54 -14.18
C LYS A 289 -14.94 14.89 -14.80
N GLU A 290 -16.03 14.60 -14.10
CA GLU A 290 -17.38 14.77 -14.59
C GLU A 290 -17.99 16.13 -14.22
N HIS A 291 -17.59 16.70 -13.08
CA HIS A 291 -18.32 17.82 -12.46
C HIS A 291 -17.54 19.13 -12.39
N LEU A 292 -16.20 19.10 -12.27
CA LEU A 292 -15.42 20.32 -12.15
C LEU A 292 -15.37 21.11 -13.47
N LYS A 293 -15.41 22.44 -13.31
CA LYS A 293 -15.32 23.42 -14.40
C LYS A 293 -14.05 24.25 -14.23
N GLU A 294 -13.70 25.01 -15.25
CA GLU A 294 -12.62 25.98 -15.17
C GLU A 294 -12.93 27.03 -14.08
N GLY A 295 -11.95 27.26 -13.21
CA GLY A 295 -12.08 28.14 -12.06
C GLY A 295 -12.54 27.45 -10.76
N ASP A 296 -13.01 26.21 -10.81
CA ASP A 296 -13.33 25.45 -9.60
C ASP A 296 -12.05 25.04 -8.82
N VAL A 297 -12.19 25.00 -7.51
CA VAL A 297 -11.11 24.60 -6.57
C VAL A 297 -11.63 23.45 -5.70
N LEU A 298 -11.08 22.26 -5.89
CA LEU A 298 -11.34 21.07 -5.09
C LEU A 298 -10.24 20.86 -4.06
N VAL A 299 -10.61 20.75 -2.79
CA VAL A 299 -9.69 20.36 -1.71
C VAL A 299 -10.03 18.97 -1.21
N ILE A 300 -9.02 18.09 -1.17
CA ILE A 300 -9.13 16.71 -0.70
C ILE A 300 -8.29 16.55 0.57
N ILE A 301 -8.85 15.91 1.61
CA ILE A 301 -8.11 15.58 2.83
C ILE A 301 -7.26 14.32 2.62
N LEU A 302 -5.98 14.39 2.99
CA LEU A 302 -5.08 13.24 3.12
C LEU A 302 -4.88 12.91 4.60
N PRO A 303 -5.61 11.92 5.15
CA PRO A 303 -5.75 11.70 6.60
C PRO A 303 -4.48 11.34 7.33
N ASP A 304 -3.62 10.48 6.78
CA ASP A 304 -2.50 9.90 7.51
C ASP A 304 -1.32 9.47 6.63
N HIS A 305 -0.22 9.05 7.28
CA HIS A 305 1.06 8.74 6.67
C HIS A 305 1.18 7.27 6.26
N GLY A 306 1.96 7.01 5.19
CA GLY A 306 2.16 5.69 4.60
C GLY A 306 2.95 4.69 5.46
N THR A 307 3.72 5.12 6.44
CA THR A 307 4.56 4.24 7.27
C THR A 307 3.79 3.15 8.01
N ARG A 308 2.49 3.36 8.26
CA ARG A 308 1.61 2.38 8.93
C ARG A 308 1.10 1.27 8.01
N TYR A 309 1.46 1.31 6.73
CA TYR A 309 0.92 0.43 5.68
C TYR A 309 2.01 -0.27 4.86
N LEU A 310 3.26 -0.28 5.37
CA LEU A 310 4.40 -0.89 4.68
C LEU A 310 4.21 -2.39 4.46
N GLY A 311 3.62 -3.10 5.42
CA GLY A 311 3.30 -4.53 5.30
C GLY A 311 2.03 -4.84 4.49
N LYS A 312 1.29 -3.82 4.01
CA LYS A 312 0.03 -3.95 3.25
C LYS A 312 0.16 -3.31 1.86
N VAL A 313 -0.46 -2.15 1.64
CA VAL A 313 -0.54 -1.50 0.31
C VAL A 313 0.82 -1.17 -0.32
N TYR A 314 1.87 -1.08 0.46
CA TYR A 314 3.24 -0.86 -0.05
C TYR A 314 4.05 -2.14 -0.22
N ASN A 315 3.52 -3.30 0.19
CA ASN A 315 4.13 -4.60 0.00
C ASN A 315 3.57 -5.26 -1.26
N ASP A 316 4.45 -5.58 -2.24
CA ASP A 316 4.03 -6.13 -3.53
C ASP A 316 3.44 -7.54 -3.40
N GLU A 317 3.97 -8.38 -2.51
CA GLU A 317 3.45 -9.73 -2.25
C GLU A 317 2.04 -9.64 -1.64
N TRP A 318 1.85 -8.78 -0.64
CA TRP A 318 0.54 -8.54 -0.06
C TRP A 318 -0.48 -8.06 -1.11
N MET A 319 -0.08 -7.13 -1.97
CA MET A 319 -0.93 -6.60 -3.05
C MET A 319 -1.32 -7.68 -4.08
N ARG A 320 -0.39 -8.57 -4.44
CA ARG A 320 -0.69 -9.72 -5.34
C ARG A 320 -1.63 -10.73 -4.67
N ASN A 321 -1.37 -11.09 -3.43
CA ASN A 321 -2.21 -12.03 -2.67
C ASN A 321 -3.66 -11.56 -2.53
N HIS A 322 -3.92 -10.25 -2.65
CA HIS A 322 -5.26 -9.66 -2.66
C HIS A 322 -5.79 -9.35 -4.07
N GLY A 323 -5.07 -9.70 -5.14
CA GLY A 323 -5.46 -9.42 -6.53
C GLY A 323 -5.44 -7.93 -6.89
N PHE A 324 -4.68 -7.10 -6.16
CA PHE A 324 -4.57 -5.66 -6.39
C PHE A 324 -3.43 -5.29 -7.34
N LEU A 325 -2.43 -6.17 -7.48
CA LEU A 325 -1.45 -6.12 -8.55
C LEU A 325 -1.64 -7.37 -9.41
N GLU A 326 -1.61 -7.16 -10.70
CA GLU A 326 -1.47 -8.28 -11.62
C GLU A 326 -0.12 -8.94 -11.36
N ASP A 327 -0.10 -10.27 -11.37
CA ASP A 327 1.16 -10.97 -11.49
C ASP A 327 1.83 -10.40 -12.72
N LYS A 328 3.01 -9.83 -12.56
CA LYS A 328 3.87 -9.74 -13.72
C LYS A 328 4.04 -11.19 -14.13
N THR A 329 3.44 -11.60 -15.22
CA THR A 329 3.83 -12.77 -15.97
C THR A 329 5.26 -12.48 -16.41
N TYR A 330 6.22 -12.74 -15.52
CA TYR A 330 7.60 -12.83 -15.94
C TYR A 330 7.61 -14.00 -16.89
N ALA A 331 7.96 -13.75 -18.14
CA ALA A 331 8.27 -14.85 -19.02
C ALA A 331 9.25 -15.75 -18.25
N THR A 332 8.93 -17.01 -18.20
CA THR A 332 9.71 -18.04 -17.51
C THR A 332 10.57 -18.79 -18.52
N ALA A 333 11.44 -19.64 -18.04
CA ALA A 333 12.15 -20.56 -18.92
C ALA A 333 11.17 -21.37 -19.79
N ARG A 334 10.01 -21.75 -19.26
CA ARG A 334 8.92 -22.41 -20.00
C ARG A 334 8.44 -21.58 -21.18
N ASP A 335 8.21 -20.28 -20.98
CA ASP A 335 7.68 -19.40 -22.02
C ASP A 335 8.71 -19.17 -23.13
N ILE A 336 10.00 -19.04 -22.76
CA ILE A 336 11.10 -18.94 -23.74
C ILE A 336 11.16 -20.20 -24.60
N ILE A 337 11.06 -21.39 -24.00
CA ILE A 337 11.09 -22.65 -24.71
C ILE A 337 9.86 -22.82 -25.60
N ALA A 338 8.67 -22.46 -25.12
CA ALA A 338 7.42 -22.57 -25.87
C ALA A 338 7.34 -21.65 -27.10
N GLN A 339 8.08 -20.54 -27.11
CA GLN A 339 8.15 -19.62 -28.27
C GLN A 339 8.99 -20.14 -29.42
N ARG A 340 9.77 -21.19 -29.22
CA ARG A 340 10.60 -21.77 -30.28
C ARG A 340 9.71 -22.50 -31.29
N SER A 341 9.81 -22.11 -32.54
CA SER A 341 9.09 -22.76 -33.65
C SER A 341 9.85 -23.99 -34.17
N GLY A 342 9.16 -25.13 -34.30
CA GLY A 342 9.69 -26.37 -34.88
C GLY A 342 10.19 -27.38 -33.86
N ALA A 343 10.57 -28.58 -34.35
CA ALA A 343 11.14 -29.61 -33.49
C ALA A 343 12.53 -29.15 -32.98
N TYR A 344 12.62 -28.92 -31.66
CA TYR A 344 13.88 -28.58 -31.02
C TYR A 344 14.71 -29.85 -30.80
N GLN A 345 15.96 -29.81 -31.23
CA GLN A 345 16.96 -30.81 -30.89
C GLN A 345 18.17 -30.12 -30.27
N LEU A 346 18.55 -30.59 -29.06
CA LEU A 346 19.73 -30.09 -28.39
C LEU A 346 20.96 -30.33 -29.25
N LEU A 347 21.64 -29.26 -29.63
CA LEU A 347 22.99 -29.38 -30.25
C LEU A 347 23.97 -29.72 -29.14
N SER A 348 24.60 -30.88 -29.24
CA SER A 348 25.54 -31.41 -28.25
C SER A 348 26.63 -32.22 -28.96
N VAL A 349 27.71 -32.51 -28.25
CA VAL A 349 28.74 -33.46 -28.65
C VAL A 349 28.86 -34.55 -27.60
N ASN A 350 29.30 -35.74 -28.00
CA ASN A 350 29.58 -36.83 -27.07
C ASN A 350 31.00 -36.69 -26.52
N LYS A 351 31.21 -37.09 -25.25
CA LYS A 351 32.53 -37.06 -24.62
C LYS A 351 33.60 -37.88 -25.40
N ALA A 352 33.22 -38.83 -26.20
CA ALA A 352 34.08 -39.67 -27.03
C ALA A 352 34.38 -39.07 -28.41
N ASP A 353 33.66 -38.03 -28.83
CA ASP A 353 33.88 -37.34 -30.09
C ASP A 353 35.26 -36.69 -30.08
N THR A 354 35.82 -36.38 -31.26
CA THR A 354 37.08 -35.62 -31.33
C THR A 354 36.85 -34.10 -31.18
N VAL A 355 37.83 -33.42 -30.62
CA VAL A 355 37.83 -31.95 -30.53
C VAL A 355 37.63 -31.30 -31.88
N LYS A 356 38.19 -31.88 -32.95
CA LYS A 356 38.05 -31.40 -34.33
C LYS A 356 36.60 -31.45 -34.81
N GLU A 357 35.87 -32.50 -34.51
CA GLU A 357 34.43 -32.64 -34.82
C GLU A 357 33.63 -31.62 -34.06
N ALA A 358 33.90 -31.44 -32.76
CA ALA A 358 33.24 -30.43 -31.94
C ALA A 358 33.44 -29.01 -32.51
N ILE A 359 34.66 -28.64 -32.90
CA ILE A 359 34.95 -27.34 -33.51
C ILE A 359 34.19 -27.22 -34.84
N GLY A 360 34.17 -28.25 -35.66
CA GLY A 360 33.44 -28.25 -36.93
C GLY A 360 31.95 -27.99 -36.72
N LEU A 361 31.32 -28.61 -35.70
CA LEU A 361 29.94 -28.40 -35.35
C LEU A 361 29.70 -26.97 -34.84
N MET A 362 30.54 -26.50 -33.93
CA MET A 362 30.40 -25.15 -33.33
C MET A 362 30.51 -24.06 -34.42
N ASN A 363 31.52 -24.16 -35.31
CA ASN A 363 31.71 -23.23 -36.42
C ASN A 363 30.55 -23.30 -37.44
N GLY A 364 30.15 -24.52 -37.83
CA GLY A 364 29.07 -24.73 -38.80
C GLY A 364 27.70 -24.21 -38.32
N LYS A 365 27.48 -24.12 -37.01
CA LYS A 365 26.26 -23.60 -36.40
C LYS A 365 26.41 -22.22 -35.80
N SER A 366 27.58 -21.60 -35.89
CA SER A 366 27.89 -20.28 -35.31
C SER A 366 27.57 -20.18 -33.83
N ILE A 367 27.90 -21.21 -33.06
CA ILE A 367 27.67 -21.28 -31.60
C ILE A 367 29.00 -21.24 -30.85
N SER A 368 29.03 -20.48 -29.74
CA SER A 368 30.22 -20.26 -28.92
C SER A 368 30.35 -21.23 -27.75
N GLN A 369 29.36 -22.05 -27.52
CA GLN A 369 29.39 -23.07 -26.47
C GLN A 369 28.46 -24.23 -26.82
N ILE A 370 28.79 -25.44 -26.32
CA ILE A 370 28.08 -26.66 -26.61
C ILE A 370 28.14 -27.60 -25.39
N PRO A 371 27.01 -28.21 -24.94
CA PRO A 371 27.02 -29.23 -23.90
C PRO A 371 27.68 -30.53 -24.41
N VAL A 372 28.34 -31.22 -23.49
CA VAL A 372 28.96 -32.52 -23.70
C VAL A 372 28.12 -33.61 -23.03
N LEU A 373 27.75 -34.63 -23.76
CA LEU A 373 26.93 -35.75 -23.29
C LEU A 373 27.75 -37.01 -23.07
N ASP A 374 27.28 -37.84 -22.12
CA ASP A 374 27.60 -39.26 -21.96
C ASP A 374 26.28 -40.03 -21.94
N GLY A 375 25.93 -40.61 -23.08
CA GLY A 375 24.56 -41.09 -23.26
C GLY A 375 23.54 -39.95 -23.27
N GLU A 376 22.61 -39.94 -22.34
CA GLU A 376 21.60 -38.88 -22.17
C GLU A 376 21.97 -37.82 -21.09
N GLU A 377 23.07 -38.03 -20.37
CA GLU A 377 23.51 -37.14 -19.30
C GLU A 377 24.46 -36.05 -19.79
N VAL A 378 24.25 -34.82 -19.32
CA VAL A 378 25.18 -33.71 -19.55
C VAL A 378 26.32 -33.79 -18.55
N VAL A 379 27.50 -34.18 -19.03
CA VAL A 379 28.70 -34.39 -18.19
C VAL A 379 29.70 -33.26 -18.24
N GLY A 380 29.59 -32.36 -19.25
CA GLY A 380 30.51 -31.26 -19.41
C GLY A 380 30.00 -30.20 -20.38
N SER A 381 30.90 -29.29 -20.75
CA SER A 381 30.68 -28.27 -21.77
C SER A 381 31.98 -27.93 -22.50
N LEU A 382 31.86 -27.38 -23.69
CA LEU A 382 32.96 -26.72 -24.41
C LEU A 382 32.59 -25.27 -24.66
N THR A 383 33.56 -24.38 -24.51
CA THR A 383 33.46 -22.98 -24.93
C THR A 383 34.58 -22.63 -25.92
N ASP A 384 34.26 -21.84 -26.95
CA ASP A 384 35.16 -21.44 -28.00
C ASP A 384 36.47 -20.82 -27.49
N ASN A 385 36.36 -19.87 -26.54
CA ASN A 385 37.49 -19.15 -25.98
C ASN A 385 38.45 -20.07 -25.23
N LYS A 386 37.95 -20.98 -24.38
CA LYS A 386 38.80 -21.88 -23.59
C LYS A 386 39.37 -23.00 -24.45
N LEU A 387 38.59 -23.49 -25.40
CA LEU A 387 39.03 -24.49 -26.36
C LEU A 387 40.15 -23.94 -27.24
N LEU A 388 40.01 -22.70 -27.75
CA LEU A 388 41.05 -22.02 -28.52
C LEU A 388 42.35 -21.87 -27.69
N ALA A 389 42.26 -21.41 -26.43
CA ALA A 389 43.45 -21.29 -25.59
C ALA A 389 44.19 -22.63 -25.41
N LYS A 390 43.44 -23.71 -25.12
CA LYS A 390 44.04 -25.06 -24.98
C LYS A 390 44.71 -25.55 -26.23
N ILE A 391 44.13 -25.29 -27.42
CA ILE A 391 44.70 -25.70 -28.71
C ILE A 391 45.92 -24.85 -29.06
N ILE A 392 45.95 -23.57 -28.74
CA ILE A 392 47.11 -22.72 -28.93
C ILE A 392 48.28 -23.24 -28.08
N ASP A 393 48.03 -23.60 -26.84
CA ASP A 393 49.05 -24.15 -25.92
C ASP A 393 49.52 -25.55 -26.35
N ASN A 394 48.60 -26.39 -26.85
CA ASN A 394 48.92 -27.73 -27.33
C ASN A 394 48.12 -28.10 -28.61
N PRO A 395 48.67 -27.89 -29.82
CA PRO A 395 47.97 -28.15 -31.09
C PRO A 395 47.59 -29.63 -31.32
N LEU A 396 48.16 -30.58 -30.57
CA LEU A 396 47.80 -32.00 -30.70
C LEU A 396 46.42 -32.29 -30.11
N LEU A 397 45.93 -31.44 -29.24
CA LEU A 397 44.60 -31.60 -28.63
C LEU A 397 43.46 -31.55 -29.67
N LYS A 398 43.66 -31.07 -30.87
CA LYS A 398 42.64 -31.09 -31.93
C LYS A 398 42.16 -32.51 -32.28
N ASP A 399 43.06 -33.51 -32.14
CA ASP A 399 42.77 -34.92 -32.44
C ASP A 399 42.47 -35.73 -31.15
N ALA A 400 42.48 -35.10 -29.96
CA ALA A 400 42.12 -35.70 -28.70
C ALA A 400 40.60 -35.83 -28.56
N THR A 401 40.14 -36.60 -27.57
CA THR A 401 38.72 -36.71 -27.26
C THR A 401 38.19 -35.45 -26.55
N VAL A 402 36.92 -35.16 -26.72
CA VAL A 402 36.22 -34.07 -26.01
C VAL A 402 36.36 -34.22 -24.49
N ALA A 403 36.37 -35.43 -23.97
CA ALA A 403 36.55 -35.70 -22.55
C ALA A 403 37.85 -35.14 -21.97
N GLU A 404 38.92 -35.04 -22.78
CA GLU A 404 40.23 -34.55 -22.33
C GLU A 404 40.30 -33.01 -22.21
N VAL A 405 39.38 -32.32 -22.90
CA VAL A 405 39.39 -30.86 -22.99
C VAL A 405 38.15 -30.18 -22.44
N MET A 406 37.06 -30.93 -22.17
CA MET A 406 35.81 -30.39 -21.68
C MET A 406 35.93 -29.67 -20.34
N GLU A 407 35.01 -28.78 -20.10
CA GLU A 407 34.83 -28.06 -18.85
C GLU A 407 33.75 -28.74 -17.99
N GLY A 408 33.52 -28.24 -16.80
CA GLY A 408 32.43 -28.72 -15.96
C GLY A 408 31.05 -28.60 -16.64
N SER A 409 30.09 -29.36 -16.11
CA SER A 409 28.71 -29.39 -16.65
C SER A 409 28.06 -28.02 -16.53
N MET A 410 27.25 -27.66 -17.54
CA MET A 410 26.42 -26.46 -17.52
C MET A 410 25.38 -26.55 -16.41
N LYS A 411 25.00 -25.39 -15.88
CA LYS A 411 24.03 -25.31 -14.77
C LYS A 411 22.61 -25.53 -15.29
N PHE A 412 21.85 -26.31 -14.56
CA PHE A 412 20.42 -26.45 -14.78
C PHE A 412 19.65 -25.40 -13.95
N VAL A 413 18.58 -24.88 -14.51
CA VAL A 413 17.59 -24.07 -13.85
C VAL A 413 16.21 -24.71 -13.96
N ALA A 414 15.31 -24.35 -13.07
CA ALA A 414 13.94 -24.87 -13.09
C ALA A 414 13.15 -24.31 -14.28
N LEU A 415 12.17 -25.06 -14.75
CA LEU A 415 11.34 -24.70 -15.90
C LEU A 415 10.48 -23.42 -15.63
N ASP A 416 10.18 -23.14 -14.38
CA ASP A 416 9.46 -21.94 -13.90
C ASP A 416 10.39 -20.79 -13.46
N SER A 417 11.71 -20.92 -13.68
CA SER A 417 12.66 -19.84 -13.41
C SER A 417 12.31 -18.60 -14.20
N THR A 418 12.21 -17.46 -13.51
CA THR A 418 11.85 -16.15 -14.07
C THR A 418 12.99 -15.50 -14.83
N LEU A 419 12.70 -14.54 -15.73
CA LEU A 419 13.70 -13.86 -16.56
C LEU A 419 14.82 -13.19 -15.77
N ASP A 420 14.55 -12.66 -14.58
CA ASP A 420 15.55 -12.05 -13.71
C ASP A 420 16.55 -13.10 -13.19
N VAL A 421 16.07 -14.27 -12.80
CA VAL A 421 16.91 -15.42 -12.41
C VAL A 421 17.73 -15.91 -13.59
N LEU A 422 17.08 -16.11 -14.74
CA LEU A 422 17.73 -16.54 -15.98
C LEU A 422 18.82 -15.54 -16.42
N SER A 423 18.52 -14.24 -16.41
CA SER A 423 19.46 -13.17 -16.76
C SER A 423 20.70 -13.19 -15.85
N SER A 424 20.49 -13.28 -14.54
CA SER A 424 21.58 -13.35 -13.55
C SER A 424 22.46 -14.60 -13.73
N MET A 425 21.85 -15.73 -14.07
CA MET A 425 22.59 -16.99 -14.29
C MET A 425 23.35 -16.96 -15.62
N VAL A 426 22.71 -16.49 -16.69
CA VAL A 426 23.34 -16.42 -18.03
C VAL A 426 24.47 -15.38 -18.08
N GLU A 427 24.40 -14.32 -17.28
CA GLU A 427 25.51 -13.35 -17.15
C GLU A 427 26.79 -14.03 -16.63
N LYS A 428 26.66 -14.97 -15.69
CA LYS A 428 27.77 -15.70 -15.06
C LYS A 428 28.23 -16.90 -15.88
N GLU A 429 27.27 -17.70 -16.33
CA GLU A 429 27.52 -19.02 -16.94
C GLU A 429 27.45 -18.99 -18.49
N LYS A 430 27.08 -17.83 -19.09
CA LYS A 430 26.85 -17.58 -20.53
C LYS A 430 25.63 -18.31 -21.12
N ALA A 431 25.29 -19.48 -20.65
CA ALA A 431 24.05 -20.22 -20.96
C ALA A 431 23.68 -21.13 -19.79
N VAL A 432 22.42 -21.50 -19.74
CA VAL A 432 21.87 -22.45 -18.75
C VAL A 432 21.07 -23.54 -19.45
N LEU A 433 20.92 -24.67 -18.78
CA LEU A 433 20.10 -25.79 -19.26
C LEU A 433 18.77 -25.84 -18.51
N VAL A 434 17.74 -26.29 -19.19
CA VAL A 434 16.40 -26.49 -18.64
C VAL A 434 15.87 -27.83 -19.09
N ARG A 435 15.23 -28.59 -18.18
CA ARG A 435 14.44 -29.77 -18.55
C ARG A 435 12.98 -29.38 -18.69
N ASP A 436 12.35 -29.77 -19.79
CA ASP A 436 10.92 -29.62 -19.96
C ASP A 436 10.13 -30.75 -19.27
N THR A 437 8.82 -30.71 -19.35
CA THR A 437 7.93 -31.73 -18.74
C THR A 437 7.97 -33.10 -19.41
N LEU A 438 8.64 -33.22 -20.57
CA LEU A 438 8.86 -34.44 -21.32
C LEU A 438 10.31 -34.92 -21.16
N ASP A 439 11.06 -34.35 -20.25
CA ASP A 439 12.46 -34.64 -19.94
C ASP A 439 13.45 -34.24 -21.05
N ASN A 440 13.02 -33.46 -22.05
CA ASN A 440 13.93 -32.91 -23.06
C ASN A 440 14.79 -31.78 -22.45
N ILE A 441 16.06 -31.76 -22.85
CA ILE A 441 17.00 -30.73 -22.39
C ILE A 441 17.03 -29.58 -23.40
N HIS A 442 16.84 -28.37 -22.91
CA HIS A 442 16.93 -27.13 -23.67
C HIS A 442 18.08 -26.26 -23.15
N ILE A 443 18.76 -25.53 -24.04
CA ILE A 443 19.74 -24.51 -23.68
C ILE A 443 19.11 -23.12 -23.81
N ILE A 444 19.29 -22.27 -22.82
CA ILE A 444 18.86 -20.87 -22.84
C ILE A 444 20.12 -19.99 -22.79
N THR A 445 20.22 -19.07 -23.73
CA THR A 445 21.32 -18.12 -23.88
C THR A 445 20.84 -16.68 -23.65
N LYS A 446 21.79 -15.71 -23.62
CA LYS A 446 21.46 -14.29 -23.61
C LYS A 446 20.58 -13.87 -24.79
N HIS A 447 20.79 -14.49 -25.97
CA HIS A 447 19.98 -14.19 -27.15
C HIS A 447 18.52 -14.56 -26.96
N ASP A 448 18.24 -15.75 -26.43
CA ASP A 448 16.88 -16.23 -26.16
C ASP A 448 16.15 -15.30 -25.16
N ILE A 449 16.87 -14.82 -24.14
CA ILE A 449 16.32 -13.88 -23.16
C ILE A 449 15.98 -12.53 -23.83
N LEU A 450 16.89 -11.99 -24.66
CA LEU A 450 16.67 -10.73 -25.38
C LEU A 450 15.50 -10.84 -26.37
N GLU A 451 15.35 -11.98 -27.05
CA GLU A 451 14.24 -12.21 -27.96
C GLU A 451 12.91 -12.24 -27.21
N ALA A 452 12.86 -12.82 -26.02
CA ALA A 452 11.67 -12.83 -25.16
C ALA A 452 11.24 -11.42 -24.70
N PHE A 453 12.15 -10.46 -24.60
CA PHE A 453 11.83 -9.05 -24.32
C PHE A 453 11.36 -8.25 -25.54
N SER A 454 11.60 -8.77 -26.76
CA SER A 454 11.28 -8.04 -28.00
C SER A 454 9.87 -8.33 -28.53
N LYS A 455 9.21 -9.31 -27.96
CA LYS A 455 7.82 -9.74 -28.28
C LYS A 455 6.87 -9.40 -27.14
#